data_3a4e3c3f42803f9da18d9957d9236c96
#
_entry.id   3a4e3c3f42803f9da18d9957d9236c96
#
_cell.length_a   1.000
_cell.length_b   1.000
_cell.length_c   1.000
_cell.angle_alpha   90.00
_cell.angle_beta   90.00
_cell.angle_gamma   90.00
#
_symmetry.space_group_name_H-M   'P 1'
#
loop_
_entity.id
_entity.type
_entity.pdbx_description
1 polymer ?
#
loop_
_entity_poly.entity_id
_entity_poly.type
_entity_poly.pdbx_seq_one_letter_code
_entity_poly.pdbx_strand_id
1 'polypeptide(L)'
;ELRKSHYDEKISIQETKATMSSLLPGLNFNAAWTHSSNDHLMNKTNLEYGTVMGANLLNVFMYPKVKRINETNTEVIREKRLALSMAVLSQVHLANIDYSLALEEYDTAERYYQVSKKITEQVKNAQKIARFGNLELIREKASLLVAELRYDIAYSKLQHAIGKIYTSVGIDITREN
;
A
#
# COMPACT_ATOMS: atom_id res chain seq x y z
N GLU A 1 1.57 -2.14 -0.60
CA GLU A 1 2.34 -1.07 -1.27
C GLU A 1 3.86 -1.25 -1.12
N LEU A 2 4.39 -1.46 0.08
CA LEU A 2 5.83 -1.67 0.32
C LEU A 2 6.40 -2.88 -0.42
N ARG A 3 5.66 -4.01 -0.46
CA ARG A 3 6.07 -5.19 -1.24
C ARG A 3 6.13 -4.90 -2.73
N LYS A 4 5.15 -4.19 -3.28
CA LYS A 4 5.14 -3.76 -4.68
C LYS A 4 6.36 -2.89 -4.97
N SER A 5 6.62 -1.85 -4.19
CA SER A 5 7.77 -0.96 -4.34
C SER A 5 9.13 -1.71 -4.30
N HIS A 6 9.24 -2.75 -3.46
CA HIS A 6 10.43 -3.61 -3.45
C HIS A 6 10.60 -4.43 -4.75
N TYR A 7 9.49 -4.93 -5.33
CA TYR A 7 9.54 -5.63 -6.61
C TYR A 7 9.83 -4.66 -7.77
N ASP A 8 9.27 -3.46 -7.75
CA ASP A 8 9.54 -2.41 -8.75
C ASP A 8 11.03 -2.03 -8.79
N GLU A 9 11.69 -1.94 -7.61
CA GLU A 9 13.15 -1.74 -7.52
C GLU A 9 13.93 -2.89 -8.17
N LYS A 10 13.55 -4.14 -7.89
CA LYS A 10 14.19 -5.31 -8.50
C LYS A 10 14.00 -5.35 -10.02
N ILE A 11 12.80 -5.02 -10.50
CA ILE A 11 12.48 -4.94 -11.92
C ILE A 11 13.38 -3.89 -12.59
N SER A 12 13.47 -2.70 -12.03
CA SER A 12 14.30 -1.62 -12.56
C SER A 12 15.78 -2.01 -12.65
N ILE A 13 16.32 -2.73 -11.65
CA ILE A 13 17.68 -3.24 -11.69
C ILE A 13 17.86 -4.25 -12.85
N GLN A 14 16.88 -5.12 -13.08
CA GLN A 14 16.94 -6.09 -14.18
C GLN A 14 16.79 -5.41 -15.55
N GLU A 15 15.90 -4.43 -15.67
CA GLU A 15 15.73 -3.62 -16.89
C GLU A 15 17.02 -2.84 -17.22
N THR A 16 17.68 -2.27 -16.20
CA THR A 16 18.98 -1.62 -16.34
C THR A 16 20.02 -2.58 -16.90
N LYS A 17 20.11 -3.81 -16.36
CA LYS A 17 21.02 -4.84 -16.86
C LYS A 17 20.68 -5.25 -18.28
N ALA A 18 19.41 -5.45 -18.62
CA ALA A 18 18.95 -5.78 -19.96
C ALA A 18 19.29 -4.67 -20.96
N THR A 19 19.03 -3.41 -20.61
CA THR A 19 19.37 -2.25 -21.44
C THR A 19 20.88 -2.15 -21.68
N MET A 20 21.70 -2.37 -20.65
CA MET A 20 23.15 -2.39 -20.79
C MET A 20 23.62 -3.54 -21.69
N SER A 21 23.02 -4.71 -21.54
CA SER A 21 23.33 -5.90 -22.33
C SER A 21 22.99 -5.70 -23.81
N SER A 22 21.88 -4.99 -24.10
CA SER A 22 21.45 -4.70 -25.48
C SER A 22 22.36 -3.71 -26.23
N LEU A 23 23.22 -2.98 -25.52
CA LEU A 23 24.22 -2.10 -26.11
C LEU A 23 25.49 -2.85 -26.53
N LEU A 24 25.69 -4.10 -26.08
CA LEU A 24 26.83 -4.92 -26.45
C LEU A 24 26.68 -5.42 -27.89
N PRO A 25 27.79 -5.67 -28.58
CA PRO A 25 27.76 -6.23 -29.92
C PRO A 25 27.09 -7.61 -29.93
N GLY A 26 26.17 -7.81 -30.89
CA GLY A 26 25.53 -9.10 -31.12
C GLY A 26 26.52 -10.10 -31.74
N LEU A 27 26.58 -11.30 -31.17
CA LEU A 27 27.31 -12.43 -31.72
C LEU A 27 26.28 -13.46 -32.21
N ASN A 28 26.29 -13.71 -33.52
CA ASN A 28 25.49 -14.75 -34.13
C ASN A 28 26.38 -15.89 -34.58
N PHE A 29 26.10 -17.09 -34.08
CA PHE A 29 26.72 -18.34 -34.55
C PHE A 29 25.71 -19.06 -35.40
N ASN A 30 26.10 -19.39 -36.63
CA ASN A 30 25.30 -20.19 -37.53
C ASN A 30 26.07 -21.45 -37.90
N ALA A 31 25.41 -22.58 -37.85
CA ALA A 31 25.88 -23.84 -38.34
C ALA A 31 24.78 -24.45 -39.21
N ALA A 32 25.12 -24.81 -40.43
CA ALA A 32 24.22 -25.47 -41.37
C ALA A 32 24.84 -26.77 -41.85
N TRP A 33 24.08 -27.85 -41.77
CA TRP A 33 24.43 -29.12 -42.37
C TRP A 33 23.48 -29.38 -43.52
N THR A 34 24.05 -29.44 -44.75
CA THR A 34 23.31 -29.68 -45.97
C THR A 34 23.72 -31.02 -46.57
N HIS A 35 22.72 -31.82 -46.91
CA HIS A 35 22.93 -33.08 -47.65
C HIS A 35 22.18 -32.98 -48.98
N SER A 36 22.87 -33.21 -50.07
CA SER A 36 22.28 -33.22 -51.41
C SER A 36 22.25 -34.64 -51.96
N SER A 37 21.09 -35.05 -52.47
CA SER A 37 20.89 -36.34 -53.16
C SER A 37 21.26 -36.29 -54.60
N ASN A 38 21.90 -35.23 -55.12
CA ASN A 38 22.32 -35.09 -56.49
C ASN A 38 23.62 -35.86 -56.75
N ASP A 39 23.60 -36.87 -57.65
CA ASP A 39 24.74 -37.76 -57.98
C ASP A 39 25.85 -37.08 -58.75
N HIS A 40 25.67 -35.88 -59.25
CA HIS A 40 26.66 -35.11 -60.00
C HIS A 40 27.53 -34.21 -59.11
N LEU A 41 27.30 -34.18 -57.79
CA LEU A 41 28.10 -33.43 -56.86
C LEU A 41 29.22 -34.31 -56.25
N MET A 42 30.44 -33.83 -56.29
CA MET A 42 31.60 -34.52 -55.69
C MET A 42 31.50 -34.61 -54.16
N ASN A 43 30.87 -33.63 -53.52
CA ASN A 43 30.61 -33.66 -52.09
C ASN A 43 29.07 -33.58 -51.81
N LYS A 44 28.51 -34.71 -51.38
CA LYS A 44 27.06 -34.80 -51.07
C LYS A 44 26.73 -34.26 -49.74
N THR A 45 27.69 -34.02 -48.86
CA THR A 45 27.48 -33.51 -47.51
C THR A 45 28.37 -32.30 -47.27
N ASN A 46 27.77 -31.18 -46.92
CA ASN A 46 28.52 -29.96 -46.63
C ASN A 46 28.13 -29.48 -45.22
N LEU A 47 29.13 -29.16 -44.41
CA LEU A 47 28.99 -28.57 -43.11
C LEU A 47 29.51 -27.11 -43.17
N GLU A 48 28.63 -26.19 -43.02
CA GLU A 48 28.95 -24.76 -42.99
C GLU A 48 28.83 -24.24 -41.56
N TYR A 49 29.83 -23.54 -41.08
CA TYR A 49 29.78 -22.81 -39.84
C TYR A 49 30.27 -21.38 -40.05
N GLY A 50 29.61 -20.46 -39.41
CA GLY A 50 29.94 -19.05 -39.52
C GLY A 50 29.69 -18.33 -38.20
N THR A 51 30.46 -17.30 -37.99
CA THR A 51 30.28 -16.37 -36.87
C THR A 51 30.20 -14.97 -37.44
N VAL A 52 29.08 -14.28 -37.13
CA VAL A 52 28.88 -12.89 -37.51
C VAL A 52 28.82 -12.06 -36.26
N MET A 53 29.71 -11.08 -36.15
CA MET A 53 29.69 -10.07 -35.08
C MET A 53 29.17 -8.76 -35.65
N GLY A 54 28.04 -8.30 -35.13
CA GLY A 54 27.44 -7.02 -35.48
C GLY A 54 27.54 -6.01 -34.32
N ALA A 55 28.11 -4.85 -34.58
CA ALA A 55 28.17 -3.77 -33.60
C ALA A 55 27.60 -2.48 -34.19
N ASN A 56 26.73 -1.79 -33.40
CA ASN A 56 26.32 -0.44 -33.75
C ASN A 56 27.26 0.54 -33.05
N LEU A 57 28.08 1.24 -33.81
CA LEU A 57 29.05 2.19 -33.31
C LEU A 57 28.41 3.33 -32.49
N LEU A 58 27.18 3.74 -32.84
CA LEU A 58 26.44 4.77 -32.07
C LEU A 58 26.16 4.30 -30.66
N ASN A 59 25.92 3.02 -30.43
CA ASN A 59 25.68 2.45 -29.11
C ASN A 59 26.92 2.60 -28.21
N VAL A 60 28.11 2.48 -28.77
CA VAL A 60 29.39 2.62 -28.06
C VAL A 60 29.53 4.06 -27.52
N PHE A 61 29.22 5.06 -28.37
CA PHE A 61 29.25 6.46 -27.96
C PHE A 61 28.14 6.83 -26.95
N MET A 62 26.99 6.19 -27.04
CA MET A 62 25.85 6.42 -26.14
C MET A 62 25.95 5.67 -24.81
N TYR A 63 26.81 4.64 -24.74
CA TYR A 63 26.94 3.77 -23.55
C TYR A 63 27.12 4.54 -22.23
N PRO A 64 28.07 5.50 -22.07
CA PRO A 64 28.27 6.21 -20.82
C PRO A 64 27.03 7.04 -20.43
N LYS A 65 26.33 7.62 -21.41
CA LYS A 65 25.13 8.40 -21.19
C LYS A 65 23.97 7.51 -20.72
N VAL A 66 23.73 6.39 -21.38
CA VAL A 66 22.71 5.41 -21.01
C VAL A 66 22.99 4.81 -19.63
N LYS A 67 24.25 4.49 -19.33
CA LYS A 67 24.66 4.02 -18.02
C LYS A 67 24.27 5.01 -16.92
N ARG A 68 24.63 6.29 -17.08
CA ARG A 68 24.30 7.34 -16.12
C ARG A 68 22.80 7.53 -15.94
N ILE A 69 22.02 7.49 -17.02
CA ILE A 69 20.56 7.60 -16.95
C ILE A 69 19.99 6.44 -16.12
N ASN A 70 20.44 5.21 -16.36
CA ASN A 70 19.99 4.03 -15.66
C ASN A 70 20.37 4.03 -14.17
N GLU A 71 21.59 4.46 -13.84
CA GLU A 71 22.03 4.63 -12.45
C GLU A 71 21.16 5.66 -11.72
N THR A 72 20.93 6.82 -12.33
CA THR A 72 20.05 7.86 -11.77
C THR A 72 18.60 7.36 -11.61
N ASN A 73 18.08 6.60 -12.58
CA ASN A 73 16.73 6.04 -12.49
C ASN A 73 16.60 5.04 -11.33
N THR A 74 17.61 4.19 -11.14
CA THR A 74 17.64 3.24 -10.01
C THR A 74 17.70 3.98 -8.67
N GLU A 75 18.46 5.07 -8.58
CA GLU A 75 18.52 5.92 -7.40
C GLU A 75 17.17 6.58 -7.10
N VAL A 76 16.51 7.15 -8.10
CA VAL A 76 15.15 7.73 -7.97
C VAL A 76 14.14 6.70 -7.46
N ILE A 77 14.19 5.46 -7.94
CA ILE A 77 13.28 4.40 -7.48
C ILE A 77 13.58 4.03 -6.02
N ARG A 78 14.85 3.99 -5.64
CA ARG A 78 15.27 3.76 -4.24
C ARG A 78 14.76 4.86 -3.31
N GLU A 79 14.92 6.13 -3.70
CA GLU A 79 14.42 7.27 -2.93
C GLU A 79 12.90 7.27 -2.81
N LYS A 80 12.18 6.94 -3.89
CA LYS A 80 10.72 6.75 -3.86
C LYS A 80 10.31 5.66 -2.86
N ARG A 81 11.04 4.55 -2.80
CA ARG A 81 10.78 3.49 -1.82
C ARG A 81 10.98 3.96 -0.39
N LEU A 82 12.05 4.73 -0.13
CA LEU A 82 12.31 5.31 1.20
C LEU A 82 11.20 6.28 1.60
N ALA A 83 10.80 7.18 0.69
CA ALA A 83 9.71 8.11 0.92
C ALA A 83 8.39 7.38 1.21
N LEU A 84 8.07 6.32 0.46
CA LEU A 84 6.90 5.49 0.71
C LEU A 84 6.97 4.80 2.09
N SER A 85 8.14 4.30 2.48
CA SER A 85 8.33 3.68 3.80
C SER A 85 8.08 4.67 4.93
N MET A 86 8.57 5.90 4.79
CA MET A 86 8.32 6.99 5.75
C MET A 86 6.84 7.38 5.79
N ALA A 87 6.17 7.45 4.63
CA ALA A 87 4.74 7.75 4.55
C ALA A 87 3.90 6.69 5.27
N VAL A 88 4.17 5.41 5.04
CA VAL A 88 3.49 4.29 5.73
C VAL A 88 3.73 4.33 7.24
N LEU A 89 4.97 4.57 7.67
CA LEU A 89 5.29 4.69 9.10
C LEU A 89 4.53 5.84 9.75
N SER A 90 4.49 7.00 9.10
CA SER A 90 3.72 8.17 9.58
C SER A 90 2.23 7.86 9.63
N GLN A 91 1.69 7.17 8.64
CA GLN A 91 0.28 6.77 8.60
C GLN A 91 -0.08 5.83 9.77
N VAL A 92 0.76 4.83 10.06
CA VAL A 92 0.57 3.94 11.20
C VAL A 92 0.63 4.72 12.53
N HIS A 93 1.58 5.65 12.65
CA HIS A 93 1.70 6.47 13.85
C HIS A 93 0.47 7.37 14.06
N LEU A 94 -0.02 8.02 13.01
CA LEU A 94 -1.25 8.83 13.06
C LEU A 94 -2.48 7.97 13.40
N ALA A 95 -2.59 6.77 12.82
CA ALA A 95 -3.69 5.86 13.14
C ALA A 95 -3.69 5.43 14.62
N ASN A 96 -2.50 5.25 15.23
CA ASN A 96 -2.38 4.95 16.65
C ASN A 96 -2.77 6.13 17.55
N ILE A 97 -2.42 7.36 17.16
CA ILE A 97 -2.84 8.58 17.87
C ILE A 97 -4.37 8.74 17.78
N ASP A 98 -4.93 8.59 16.58
CA ASP A 98 -6.38 8.65 16.36
C ASP A 98 -7.13 7.63 17.23
N TYR A 99 -6.59 6.42 17.36
CA TYR A 99 -7.16 5.38 18.23
C TYR A 99 -7.12 5.78 19.70
N SER A 100 -6.01 6.29 20.21
CA SER A 100 -5.90 6.69 21.61
C SER A 100 -6.86 7.85 21.96
N LEU A 101 -7.00 8.82 21.05
CA LEU A 101 -7.97 9.92 21.21
C LEU A 101 -9.42 9.43 21.15
N ALA A 102 -9.74 8.53 20.22
CA ALA A 102 -11.09 7.96 20.10
C ALA A 102 -11.46 7.11 21.32
N LEU A 103 -10.49 6.40 21.91
CA LEU A 103 -10.70 5.64 23.14
C LEU A 103 -11.02 6.56 24.34
N GLU A 104 -10.27 7.65 24.50
CA GLU A 104 -10.52 8.65 25.56
C GLU A 104 -11.87 9.35 25.37
N GLU A 105 -12.24 9.69 24.13
CA GLU A 105 -13.55 10.26 23.80
C GLU A 105 -14.67 9.29 24.13
N TYR A 106 -14.50 8.00 23.82
CA TYR A 106 -15.47 6.94 24.14
C TYR A 106 -15.65 6.79 25.65
N ASP A 107 -14.57 6.65 26.43
CA ASP A 107 -14.63 6.53 27.88
C ASP A 107 -15.33 7.73 28.54
N THR A 108 -15.10 8.92 28.00
CA THR A 108 -15.71 10.14 28.47
C THR A 108 -17.22 10.20 28.17
N ALA A 109 -17.58 9.83 26.93
CA ALA A 109 -18.96 9.78 26.48
C ALA A 109 -19.78 8.71 27.23
N GLU A 110 -19.18 7.55 27.50
CA GLU A 110 -19.78 6.46 28.26
C GLU A 110 -20.10 6.93 29.69
N ARG A 111 -19.11 7.53 30.37
CA ARG A 111 -19.30 8.08 31.72
C ARG A 111 -20.38 9.14 31.74
N TYR A 112 -20.41 10.05 30.77
CA TYR A 112 -21.44 11.07 30.66
C TYR A 112 -22.83 10.46 30.45
N TYR A 113 -22.96 9.47 29.58
CA TYR A 113 -24.22 8.75 29.37
C TYR A 113 -24.72 8.07 30.64
N GLN A 114 -23.83 7.35 31.36
CA GLN A 114 -24.20 6.70 32.63
C GLN A 114 -24.67 7.70 33.72
N VAL A 115 -24.02 8.85 33.83
CA VAL A 115 -24.41 9.90 34.76
C VAL A 115 -25.75 10.49 34.36
N SER A 116 -25.96 10.83 33.09
CA SER A 116 -27.23 11.37 32.58
C SER A 116 -28.40 10.41 32.79
N LYS A 117 -28.17 9.11 32.63
CA LYS A 117 -29.15 8.06 32.92
C LYS A 117 -29.57 8.06 34.38
N LYS A 118 -28.58 8.10 35.30
CA LYS A 118 -28.85 8.15 36.75
C LYS A 118 -29.62 9.42 37.14
N ILE A 119 -29.25 10.57 36.59
CA ILE A 119 -29.94 11.84 36.84
C ILE A 119 -31.40 11.74 36.36
N THR A 120 -31.64 11.26 35.16
CA THR A 120 -33.00 11.11 34.61
C THR A 120 -33.86 10.17 35.48
N GLU A 121 -33.30 9.08 36.00
CA GLU A 121 -33.99 8.19 36.91
C GLU A 121 -34.31 8.85 38.24
N GLN A 122 -33.40 9.65 38.80
CA GLN A 122 -33.64 10.42 40.04
C GLN A 122 -34.74 11.47 39.84
N VAL A 123 -34.72 12.23 38.74
CA VAL A 123 -35.76 13.21 38.41
C VAL A 123 -37.13 12.53 38.22
N LYS A 124 -37.15 11.39 37.52
CA LYS A 124 -38.38 10.58 37.35
C LYS A 124 -38.96 10.12 38.69
N ASN A 125 -38.12 9.69 39.63
CA ASN A 125 -38.56 9.27 40.95
C ASN A 125 -38.99 10.47 41.82
N ALA A 126 -38.29 11.60 41.74
CA ALA A 126 -38.68 12.83 42.44
C ALA A 126 -39.99 13.43 41.91
N GLN A 127 -40.29 13.29 40.64
CA GLN A 127 -41.58 13.68 40.05
C GLN A 127 -42.75 12.89 40.64
N LYS A 128 -42.57 11.58 40.88
CA LYS A 128 -43.61 10.76 41.52
C LYS A 128 -44.05 11.27 42.92
N ILE A 129 -43.16 12.02 43.59
CA ILE A 129 -43.36 12.58 44.92
C ILE A 129 -43.77 14.08 44.82
N ALA A 130 -44.21 14.55 43.63
CA ALA A 130 -44.61 15.93 43.33
C ALA A 130 -43.53 17.01 43.63
N ARG A 131 -42.22 16.63 43.65
CA ARG A 131 -41.13 17.57 43.88
C ARG A 131 -40.61 18.26 42.62
N PHE A 132 -40.90 17.72 41.43
CA PHE A 132 -40.49 18.28 40.14
C PHE A 132 -41.67 18.32 39.15
N GLY A 133 -41.65 19.31 38.26
CA GLY A 133 -42.67 19.47 37.22
C GLY A 133 -42.40 18.58 35.98
N ASN A 134 -43.43 18.43 35.16
CA ASN A 134 -43.31 17.66 33.87
C ASN A 134 -42.25 18.23 32.93
N LEU A 135 -42.06 19.56 32.97
CA LEU A 135 -41.10 20.25 32.11
C LEU A 135 -39.66 19.83 32.42
N GLU A 136 -39.33 19.69 33.71
CA GLU A 136 -37.98 19.25 34.14
C GLU A 136 -37.67 17.81 33.67
N LEU A 137 -38.65 16.92 33.80
CA LEU A 137 -38.49 15.55 33.31
C LEU A 137 -38.29 15.49 31.78
N ILE A 138 -39.01 16.34 31.02
CA ILE A 138 -38.84 16.44 29.55
C ILE A 138 -37.43 16.92 29.20
N ARG A 139 -36.93 17.95 29.93
CA ARG A 139 -35.58 18.49 29.73
C ARG A 139 -34.53 17.45 30.03
N GLU A 140 -34.62 16.67 31.11
CA GLU A 140 -33.67 15.63 31.45
C GLU A 140 -33.73 14.47 30.50
N LYS A 141 -34.89 14.08 29.98
CA LYS A 141 -34.99 13.07 28.90
C LYS A 141 -34.33 13.54 27.60
N ALA A 142 -34.48 14.81 27.24
CA ALA A 142 -33.82 15.39 26.09
C ALA A 142 -32.28 15.39 26.27
N SER A 143 -31.81 15.74 27.48
CA SER A 143 -30.38 15.66 27.84
C SER A 143 -29.84 14.24 27.77
N LEU A 144 -30.59 13.25 28.27
CA LEU A 144 -30.23 11.85 28.16
C LEU A 144 -30.10 11.38 26.69
N LEU A 145 -31.05 11.77 25.82
CA LEU A 145 -31.01 11.45 24.41
C LEU A 145 -29.73 12.02 23.73
N VAL A 146 -29.38 13.27 24.08
CA VAL A 146 -28.13 13.87 23.58
C VAL A 146 -26.91 13.12 24.10
N ALA A 147 -26.92 12.66 25.35
CA ALA A 147 -25.83 11.87 25.93
C ALA A 147 -25.69 10.50 25.21
N GLU A 148 -26.81 9.85 24.92
CA GLU A 148 -26.85 8.58 24.17
C GLU A 148 -26.30 8.75 22.75
N LEU A 149 -26.76 9.78 22.03
CA LEU A 149 -26.23 10.08 20.69
C LEU A 149 -24.71 10.35 20.70
N ARG A 150 -24.20 11.04 21.70
CA ARG A 150 -22.75 11.29 21.86
C ARG A 150 -21.99 9.98 22.11
N TYR A 151 -22.53 9.09 22.92
CA TYR A 151 -21.97 7.77 23.17
C TYR A 151 -21.89 6.95 21.88
N ASP A 152 -22.97 6.89 21.10
CA ASP A 152 -23.03 6.14 19.83
C ASP A 152 -22.04 6.70 18.80
N ILE A 153 -21.91 8.03 18.73
CA ILE A 153 -20.94 8.69 17.86
C ILE A 153 -19.50 8.34 18.27
N ALA A 154 -19.22 8.41 19.58
CA ALA A 154 -17.89 8.09 20.10
C ALA A 154 -17.53 6.60 19.88
N TYR A 155 -18.48 5.69 20.08
CA TYR A 155 -18.34 4.28 19.75
C TYR A 155 -18.03 4.07 18.26
N SER A 156 -18.77 4.72 17.38
CA SER A 156 -18.56 4.66 15.93
C SER A 156 -17.17 5.15 15.53
N LYS A 157 -16.70 6.26 16.13
CA LYS A 157 -15.36 6.80 15.92
C LYS A 157 -14.27 5.81 16.38
N LEU A 158 -14.45 5.16 17.52
CA LEU A 158 -13.53 4.16 18.04
C LEU A 158 -13.42 2.97 17.07
N GLN A 159 -14.56 2.45 16.58
CA GLN A 159 -14.57 1.38 15.59
C GLN A 159 -13.88 1.80 14.28
N HIS A 160 -14.11 3.03 13.84
CA HIS A 160 -13.44 3.58 12.67
C HIS A 160 -11.91 3.68 12.87
N ALA A 161 -11.46 4.14 14.04
CA ALA A 161 -10.04 4.23 14.36
C ALA A 161 -9.36 2.86 14.42
N ILE A 162 -10.04 1.84 14.97
CA ILE A 162 -9.58 0.44 14.94
C ILE A 162 -9.42 -0.04 13.49
N GLY A 163 -10.44 0.16 12.64
CA GLY A 163 -10.37 -0.19 11.22
C GLY A 163 -9.23 0.51 10.49
N LYS A 164 -8.95 1.77 10.84
CA LYS A 164 -7.83 2.55 10.28
C LYS A 164 -6.47 1.97 10.64
N ILE A 165 -6.29 1.45 11.87
CA ILE A 165 -5.06 0.73 12.25
C ILE A 165 -4.89 -0.52 11.39
N TYR A 166 -5.91 -1.36 11.28
CA TYR A 166 -5.82 -2.59 10.47
C TYR A 166 -5.48 -2.29 9.01
N THR A 167 -6.13 -1.29 8.41
CA THR A 167 -5.84 -0.90 7.02
C THR A 167 -4.44 -0.31 6.87
N SER A 168 -3.94 0.46 7.85
CA SER A 168 -2.60 1.05 7.80
C SER A 168 -1.49 -0.01 7.89
N VAL A 169 -1.73 -1.10 8.61
CA VAL A 169 -0.80 -2.25 8.72
C VAL A 169 -0.96 -3.21 7.52
N GLY A 170 -2.02 -3.05 6.73
CA GLY A 170 -2.27 -3.88 5.54
C GLY A 170 -2.91 -5.22 5.85
N ILE A 171 -3.59 -5.34 7.00
CA ILE A 171 -4.39 -6.51 7.37
C ILE A 171 -5.77 -6.33 6.75
N ASP A 172 -6.15 -7.28 5.88
CA ASP A 172 -7.48 -7.30 5.27
C ASP A 172 -8.44 -8.10 6.17
N ILE A 173 -9.35 -7.39 6.84
CA ILE A 173 -10.34 -7.98 7.77
C ILE A 173 -11.35 -8.85 7.02
N THR A 174 -11.47 -8.71 5.69
CA THR A 174 -12.45 -9.44 4.88
C THR A 174 -12.03 -10.87 4.51
N ARG A 175 -10.81 -11.30 4.86
CA ARG A 175 -10.27 -12.63 4.50
C ARG A 175 -10.44 -13.72 5.55
N GLU A 176 -11.05 -13.45 6.70
CA GLU A 176 -11.23 -14.45 7.78
C GLU A 176 -12.69 -14.90 7.97
N ASN A 177 -13.52 -14.86 6.91
CA ASN A 177 -14.84 -15.52 6.94
C ASN A 177 -14.97 -16.53 5.81
#